data_3c8213fb1ef3fb2c945f72e5255a12c9
#
_entry.id   3c8213fb1ef3fb2c945f72e5255a12c9
#
_cell.length_a   1.000
_cell.length_b   1.000
_cell.length_c   1.000
_cell.angle_alpha   90.00
_cell.angle_beta   90.00
_cell.angle_gamma   90.00
#
_symmetry.space_group_name_H-M   'P 1'
#
loop_
_entity.id
_entity.type
_entity.pdbx_description
1 polymer ?
#
loop_
_entity_poly.entity_id
_entity_poly.type
_entity_poly.pdbx_seq_one_letter_code
_entity_poly.pdbx_strand_id
1 'polypeptide(L)'
;MSIWASLPDTLLLWQQAHPLLAPLAFAVVFVLLSALSLPGCGPLALMAGAAWGLAAGTLAVGLASTVGATLAFLAARRLARAAPAPRPGSRLARARGWLDRGEALLERGGPLALVWLRLVPIVPYPLLNPLLGLTRISLRGFVVPSFFGLLIGSLPWVSAGQALSKSWHAGGLDVPSTAVAASLFVLTPLLAARMLRRTAA
;
A
#
# COMPACT_ATOMS: atom_id res chain seq x y z
N MET A 1 -19.82 16.36 -22.19
CA MET A 1 -18.45 16.38 -21.58
C MET A 1 -18.53 15.49 -20.35
N SER A 2 -17.76 14.41 -20.29
CA SER A 2 -17.84 13.45 -19.21
C SER A 2 -17.20 14.05 -17.94
N ILE A 3 -17.83 13.87 -16.80
CA ILE A 3 -17.35 14.31 -15.46
C ILE A 3 -15.91 13.83 -15.22
N TRP A 4 -15.52 12.72 -15.79
CA TRP A 4 -14.17 12.12 -15.70
C TRP A 4 -13.08 12.94 -16.41
N ALA A 5 -13.42 13.71 -17.43
CA ALA A 5 -12.46 14.54 -18.18
C ALA A 5 -12.08 15.82 -17.41
N SER A 6 -12.96 16.32 -16.55
CA SER A 6 -12.74 17.57 -15.77
C SER A 6 -12.17 17.33 -14.37
N LEU A 7 -12.13 16.08 -13.88
CA LEU A 7 -11.63 15.77 -12.54
C LEU A 7 -10.16 16.16 -12.31
N PRO A 8 -9.22 15.90 -13.25
CA PRO A 8 -7.83 16.30 -13.07
C PRO A 8 -7.68 17.81 -12.95
N ASP A 9 -8.37 18.56 -13.81
CA ASP A 9 -8.30 20.03 -13.83
C ASP A 9 -8.94 20.64 -12.58
N THR A 10 -10.06 20.09 -12.15
CA THR A 10 -10.75 20.52 -10.92
C THR A 10 -9.88 20.31 -9.68
N LEU A 11 -9.19 19.16 -9.60
CA LEU A 11 -8.27 18.85 -8.50
C LEU A 11 -7.06 19.77 -8.50
N LEU A 12 -6.50 20.06 -9.68
CA LEU A 12 -5.38 21.00 -9.82
C LEU A 12 -5.78 22.42 -9.42
N LEU A 13 -6.95 22.89 -9.87
CA LEU A 13 -7.48 24.20 -9.47
C LEU A 13 -7.75 24.28 -7.97
N TRP A 14 -8.33 23.22 -7.40
CA TRP A 14 -8.57 23.16 -5.96
C TRP A 14 -7.28 23.12 -5.15
N GLN A 15 -6.27 22.40 -5.63
CA GLN A 15 -4.93 22.37 -5.04
C GLN A 15 -4.24 23.73 -5.10
N GLN A 16 -4.38 24.48 -6.20
CA GLN A 16 -3.83 25.85 -6.32
C GLN A 16 -4.52 26.81 -5.37
N ALA A 17 -5.84 26.70 -5.20
CA ALA A 17 -6.61 27.51 -4.26
C ALA A 17 -6.31 27.16 -2.79
N HIS A 18 -6.02 25.88 -2.52
CA HIS A 18 -5.84 25.35 -1.16
C HIS A 18 -4.61 24.42 -1.08
N PRO A 19 -3.38 24.95 -1.17
CA PRO A 19 -2.16 24.15 -1.32
C PRO A 19 -1.88 23.20 -0.15
N LEU A 20 -2.39 23.49 1.05
CA LEU A 20 -2.25 22.62 2.22
C LEU A 20 -3.46 21.72 2.45
N LEU A 21 -4.66 22.15 2.07
CA LEU A 21 -5.88 21.37 2.31
C LEU A 21 -6.01 20.18 1.36
N ALA A 22 -5.58 20.31 0.11
CA ALA A 22 -5.66 19.25 -0.88
C ALA A 22 -4.83 18.00 -0.48
N PRO A 23 -3.54 18.11 -0.16
CA PRO A 23 -2.76 16.96 0.30
C PRO A 23 -3.23 16.42 1.65
N LEU A 24 -3.75 17.27 2.54
CA LEU A 24 -4.28 16.83 3.82
C LEU A 24 -5.56 16.02 3.64
N ALA A 25 -6.51 16.50 2.83
CA ALA A 25 -7.75 15.77 2.51
C ALA A 25 -7.44 14.43 1.85
N PHE A 26 -6.52 14.42 0.88
CA PHE A 26 -6.04 13.19 0.27
C PHE A 26 -5.48 12.21 1.32
N ALA A 27 -4.59 12.70 2.20
CA ALA A 27 -3.99 11.86 3.24
C ALA A 27 -5.05 11.27 4.19
N VAL A 28 -6.03 12.07 4.62
CA VAL A 28 -7.12 11.61 5.48
C VAL A 28 -7.94 10.52 4.78
N VAL A 29 -8.38 10.75 3.55
CA VAL A 29 -9.15 9.77 2.78
C VAL A 29 -8.35 8.49 2.57
N PHE A 30 -7.08 8.61 2.18
CA PHE A 30 -6.20 7.46 1.95
C PHE A 30 -5.97 6.66 3.23
N VAL A 31 -5.70 7.33 4.35
CA VAL A 31 -5.53 6.69 5.67
C VAL A 31 -6.80 5.95 6.09
N LEU A 32 -7.97 6.55 5.93
CA LEU A 32 -9.24 5.91 6.26
C LEU A 32 -9.51 4.66 5.41
N LEU A 33 -9.33 4.73 4.09
CA LEU A 33 -9.50 3.57 3.21
C LEU A 33 -8.51 2.46 3.57
N SER A 34 -7.25 2.81 3.82
CA SER A 34 -6.21 1.86 4.21
C SER A 34 -6.49 1.24 5.59
N ALA A 35 -6.90 2.04 6.58
CA ALA A 35 -7.21 1.58 7.94
C ALA A 35 -8.44 0.68 7.99
N LEU A 36 -9.47 1.01 7.22
CA LEU A 36 -10.69 0.20 7.11
C LEU A 36 -10.51 -0.99 6.16
N SER A 37 -9.32 -1.14 5.58
CA SER A 37 -9.03 -2.21 4.63
C SER A 37 -9.99 -2.24 3.42
N LEU A 38 -10.42 -1.06 2.97
CA LEU A 38 -11.32 -0.91 1.83
C LEU A 38 -10.54 -0.90 0.50
N PRO A 39 -11.14 -1.42 -0.59
CA PRO A 39 -10.56 -1.25 -1.92
C PRO A 39 -10.65 0.23 -2.35
N GLY A 40 -9.64 0.71 -3.09
CA GLY A 40 -9.62 2.11 -3.58
C GLY A 40 -8.26 2.80 -3.46
N CYS A 41 -7.32 2.23 -2.72
CA CYS A 41 -5.98 2.80 -2.58
C CYS A 41 -5.23 2.91 -3.92
N GLY A 42 -5.44 1.97 -4.86
CA GLY A 42 -4.82 2.00 -6.18
C GLY A 42 -5.22 3.24 -7.01
N PRO A 43 -6.52 3.47 -7.27
CA PRO A 43 -6.99 4.69 -7.92
C PRO A 43 -6.51 5.98 -7.26
N LEU A 44 -6.48 6.06 -5.92
CA LEU A 44 -5.95 7.22 -5.23
C LEU A 44 -4.44 7.39 -5.44
N ALA A 45 -3.67 6.31 -5.50
CA ALA A 45 -2.24 6.38 -5.80
C ALA A 45 -1.98 6.86 -7.23
N LEU A 46 -2.82 6.46 -8.22
CA LEU A 46 -2.80 7.03 -9.57
C LEU A 46 -3.06 8.55 -9.54
N MET A 47 -4.09 8.98 -8.79
CA MET A 47 -4.41 10.41 -8.66
C MET A 47 -3.25 11.20 -8.03
N ALA A 48 -2.58 10.66 -7.02
CA ALA A 48 -1.41 11.29 -6.42
C ALA A 48 -0.27 11.47 -7.43
N GLY A 49 -0.04 10.45 -8.28
CA GLY A 49 0.95 10.53 -9.35
C GLY A 49 0.60 11.56 -10.42
N ALA A 50 -0.67 11.64 -10.80
CA ALA A 50 -1.17 12.61 -11.76
C ALA A 50 -1.08 14.05 -11.23
N ALA A 51 -1.40 14.27 -9.95
CA ALA A 51 -1.46 15.59 -9.34
C ALA A 51 -0.09 16.11 -8.88
N TRP A 52 0.75 15.26 -8.28
CA TRP A 52 2.01 15.67 -7.63
C TRP A 52 3.27 15.09 -8.24
N GLY A 53 3.12 14.28 -9.27
CA GLY A 53 4.24 13.58 -9.91
C GLY A 53 4.81 12.45 -9.07
N LEU A 54 5.92 11.87 -9.56
CA LEU A 54 6.47 10.63 -9.00
C LEU A 54 6.96 10.79 -7.56
N ALA A 55 7.80 11.79 -7.28
CA ALA A 55 8.46 11.90 -5.98
C ALA A 55 7.47 12.26 -4.86
N ALA A 56 6.75 13.39 -5.00
CA ALA A 56 5.80 13.85 -3.99
C ALA A 56 4.61 12.89 -3.85
N GLY A 57 4.07 12.36 -4.96
CA GLY A 57 3.01 11.36 -4.96
C GLY A 57 3.41 10.08 -4.24
N THR A 58 4.62 9.56 -4.49
CA THR A 58 5.14 8.35 -3.81
C THR A 58 5.30 8.56 -2.31
N LEU A 59 5.84 9.71 -1.90
CA LEU A 59 5.98 10.04 -0.47
C LEU A 59 4.60 10.17 0.21
N ALA A 60 3.66 10.90 -0.40
CA ALA A 60 2.32 11.06 0.13
C ALA A 60 1.59 9.72 0.29
N VAL A 61 1.61 8.89 -0.75
CA VAL A 61 0.99 7.56 -0.74
C VAL A 61 1.69 6.64 0.26
N GLY A 62 3.02 6.60 0.28
CA GLY A 62 3.79 5.76 1.19
C GLY A 62 3.55 6.10 2.66
N LEU A 63 3.53 7.38 3.02
CA LEU A 63 3.24 7.85 4.37
C LEU A 63 1.79 7.54 4.76
N ALA A 64 0.82 7.93 3.94
CA ALA A 64 -0.60 7.70 4.22
C ALA A 64 -0.93 6.20 4.33
N SER A 65 -0.38 5.37 3.42
CA SER A 65 -0.50 3.91 3.49
C SER A 65 0.06 3.34 4.79
N THR A 66 1.23 3.83 5.22
CA THR A 66 1.88 3.34 6.45
C THR A 66 1.06 3.68 7.69
N VAL A 67 0.54 4.91 7.76
CA VAL A 67 -0.34 5.32 8.86
C VAL A 67 -1.61 4.46 8.89
N GLY A 68 -2.31 4.34 7.76
CA GLY A 68 -3.52 3.53 7.66
C GLY A 68 -3.28 2.05 7.98
N ALA A 69 -2.21 1.46 7.43
CA ALA A 69 -1.81 0.09 7.74
C ALA A 69 -1.52 -0.11 9.24
N THR A 70 -0.89 0.89 9.87
CA THR A 70 -0.59 0.87 11.31
C THR A 70 -1.87 0.91 12.15
N LEU A 71 -2.84 1.71 11.76
CA LEU A 71 -4.15 1.77 12.42
C LEU A 71 -4.89 0.44 12.31
N ALA A 72 -4.92 -0.18 11.11
CA ALA A 72 -5.53 -1.49 10.90
C ALA A 72 -4.84 -2.58 11.74
N PHE A 73 -3.51 -2.58 11.77
CA PHE A 73 -2.70 -3.48 12.59
C PHE A 73 -3.00 -3.34 14.09
N LEU A 74 -3.05 -2.11 14.60
CA LEU A 74 -3.33 -1.84 16.02
C LEU A 74 -4.78 -2.18 16.39
N ALA A 75 -5.73 -1.87 15.53
CA ALA A 75 -7.14 -2.23 15.73
C ALA A 75 -7.31 -3.75 15.83
N ALA A 76 -6.75 -4.51 14.88
CA ALA A 76 -6.79 -5.96 14.90
C ALA A 76 -6.11 -6.55 16.16
N ARG A 77 -4.97 -5.98 16.56
CA ARG A 77 -4.25 -6.39 17.77
C ARG A 77 -5.05 -6.14 19.05
N ARG A 78 -5.71 -4.99 19.16
CA ARG A 78 -6.58 -4.67 20.32
C ARG A 78 -7.78 -5.60 20.39
N LEU A 79 -8.46 -5.81 19.25
CA LEU A 79 -9.59 -6.72 19.15
C LEU A 79 -9.21 -8.15 19.51
N ALA A 80 -8.06 -8.64 19.02
CA ALA A 80 -7.58 -9.98 19.33
C ALA A 80 -7.24 -10.20 20.82
N ARG A 81 -6.76 -9.16 21.50
CA ARG A 81 -6.49 -9.21 22.95
C ARG A 81 -7.76 -9.20 23.77
N ALA A 82 -8.82 -8.53 23.31
CA ALA A 82 -10.11 -8.48 23.98
C ALA A 82 -10.99 -9.73 23.69
N ALA A 83 -10.66 -10.49 22.64
CA ALA A 83 -11.41 -11.68 22.26
C ALA A 83 -11.04 -12.89 23.14
N PRO A 84 -12.03 -13.73 23.51
CA PRO A 84 -11.76 -14.98 24.23
C PRO A 84 -10.91 -15.94 23.38
N ALA A 85 -10.14 -16.80 24.04
CA ALA A 85 -9.32 -17.78 23.37
C ALA A 85 -10.20 -18.67 22.44
N PRO A 86 -9.76 -18.94 21.21
CA PRO A 86 -10.52 -19.77 20.29
C PRO A 86 -10.66 -21.20 20.82
N ARG A 87 -11.87 -21.75 20.69
CA ARG A 87 -12.15 -23.15 21.09
C ARG A 87 -11.27 -24.10 20.26
N PRO A 88 -10.69 -25.15 20.87
CA PRO A 88 -9.95 -26.18 20.15
C PRO A 88 -10.77 -26.74 18.98
N GLY A 89 -10.14 -26.92 17.80
CA GLY A 89 -10.81 -27.43 16.60
C GLY A 89 -11.66 -26.43 15.82
N SER A 90 -11.86 -25.20 16.31
CA SER A 90 -12.60 -24.16 15.58
C SER A 90 -11.87 -23.68 14.32
N ARG A 91 -12.63 -23.07 13.37
CA ARG A 91 -12.05 -22.43 12.19
C ARG A 91 -11.00 -21.36 12.56
N LEU A 92 -11.22 -20.68 13.68
CA LEU A 92 -10.31 -19.67 14.20
C LEU A 92 -9.02 -20.27 14.76
N ALA A 93 -9.07 -21.44 15.40
CA ALA A 93 -7.89 -22.17 15.84
C ALA A 93 -7.03 -22.65 14.64
N ARG A 94 -7.68 -23.10 13.56
CA ARG A 94 -6.98 -23.44 12.30
C ARG A 94 -6.35 -22.23 11.63
N ALA A 95 -7.05 -21.09 11.61
CA ALA A 95 -6.50 -19.83 11.08
C ALA A 95 -5.27 -19.37 11.87
N ARG A 96 -5.23 -19.57 13.19
CA ARG A 96 -4.02 -19.31 14.00
C ARG A 96 -2.83 -20.13 13.54
N GLY A 97 -2.99 -21.40 13.23
CA GLY A 97 -1.90 -22.24 12.71
C GLY A 97 -1.29 -21.70 11.37
N TRP A 98 -2.08 -21.03 10.54
CA TRP A 98 -1.54 -20.33 9.37
C TRP A 98 -0.78 -19.06 9.74
N LEU A 99 -1.26 -18.33 10.75
CA LEU A 99 -0.58 -17.14 11.27
C LEU A 99 0.76 -17.51 11.90
N ASP A 100 0.83 -18.58 12.68
CA ASP A 100 2.06 -19.07 13.31
C ASP A 100 3.14 -19.43 12.26
N ARG A 101 2.74 -20.05 11.13
CA ARG A 101 3.65 -20.31 10.00
C ARG A 101 4.14 -19.02 9.33
N GLY A 102 3.25 -18.04 9.14
CA GLY A 102 3.60 -16.72 8.61
C GLY A 102 4.54 -15.99 9.56
N GLU A 103 4.33 -16.11 10.86
CA GLU A 103 5.19 -15.52 11.91
C GLU A 103 6.59 -16.12 11.88
N ALA A 104 6.71 -17.46 11.77
CA ALA A 104 7.99 -18.12 11.64
C ALA A 104 8.77 -17.68 10.38
N LEU A 105 8.09 -17.43 9.27
CA LEU A 105 8.72 -16.88 8.06
C LEU A 105 9.27 -15.46 8.31
N LEU A 106 8.51 -14.62 9.02
CA LEU A 106 8.91 -13.26 9.34
C LEU A 106 10.04 -13.21 10.37
N GLU A 107 10.06 -14.17 11.33
CA GLU A 107 11.15 -14.30 12.30
C GLU A 107 12.45 -14.70 11.62
N ARG A 108 12.42 -15.66 10.69
CA ARG A 108 13.60 -16.11 9.93
C ARG A 108 14.12 -15.05 8.96
N GLY A 109 13.22 -14.44 8.20
CA GLY A 109 13.58 -13.45 7.18
C GLY A 109 13.76 -12.02 7.72
N GLY A 110 13.44 -11.78 8.99
CA GLY A 110 13.56 -10.48 9.64
C GLY A 110 12.71 -9.38 8.99
N PRO A 111 13.09 -8.11 9.20
CA PRO A 111 12.35 -6.96 8.64
C PRO A 111 12.23 -6.97 7.12
N LEU A 112 13.22 -7.52 6.42
CA LEU A 112 13.24 -7.60 4.96
C LEU A 112 12.15 -8.53 4.42
N ALA A 113 11.81 -9.61 5.12
CA ALA A 113 10.72 -10.50 4.73
C ALA A 113 9.39 -9.75 4.63
N LEU A 114 9.12 -8.81 5.55
CA LEU A 114 7.92 -7.99 5.52
C LEU A 114 7.94 -6.98 4.35
N VAL A 115 9.10 -6.40 4.03
CA VAL A 115 9.23 -5.54 2.84
C VAL A 115 8.87 -6.32 1.58
N TRP A 116 9.47 -7.50 1.39
CA TRP A 116 9.20 -8.33 0.21
C TRP A 116 7.76 -8.84 0.16
N LEU A 117 7.18 -9.19 1.31
CA LEU A 117 5.78 -9.63 1.41
C LEU A 117 4.80 -8.53 0.95
N ARG A 118 5.13 -7.26 1.15
CA ARG A 118 4.31 -6.14 0.69
C ARG A 118 4.41 -5.88 -0.81
N LEU A 119 5.53 -6.26 -1.42
CA LEU A 119 5.77 -6.05 -2.86
C LEU A 119 5.22 -7.21 -3.70
N VAL A 120 5.02 -8.38 -3.10
CA VAL A 120 4.44 -9.55 -3.79
C VAL A 120 2.94 -9.62 -3.47
N PRO A 121 2.05 -9.59 -4.45
CA PRO A 121 0.60 -9.59 -4.23
C PRO A 121 0.06 -10.99 -3.88
N ILE A 122 0.72 -11.73 -2.97
CA ILE A 122 0.26 -13.05 -2.50
C ILE A 122 -0.95 -12.90 -1.59
N VAL A 123 -0.92 -11.89 -0.70
CA VAL A 123 -2.03 -11.59 0.20
C VAL A 123 -2.61 -10.24 -0.21
N PRO A 124 -3.91 -10.14 -0.42
CA PRO A 124 -4.55 -8.86 -0.69
C PRO A 124 -4.19 -7.83 0.39
N TYR A 125 -3.77 -6.63 -0.04
CA TYR A 125 -3.36 -5.54 0.86
C TYR A 125 -4.33 -5.30 2.03
N PRO A 126 -5.66 -5.31 1.83
CA PRO A 126 -6.60 -5.11 2.92
C PRO A 126 -6.52 -6.16 4.03
N LEU A 127 -6.17 -7.39 3.72
CA LEU A 127 -6.10 -8.49 4.69
C LEU A 127 -4.75 -8.56 5.40
N LEU A 128 -3.67 -8.15 4.75
CA LEU A 128 -2.32 -8.28 5.27
C LEU A 128 -2.12 -7.50 6.59
N ASN A 129 -2.64 -6.27 6.66
CA ASN A 129 -2.45 -5.40 7.82
C ASN A 129 -3.11 -5.96 9.09
N PRO A 130 -4.41 -6.33 9.10
CA PRO A 130 -5.02 -6.93 10.27
C PRO A 130 -4.43 -8.31 10.60
N LEU A 131 -4.07 -9.13 9.61
CA LEU A 131 -3.44 -10.43 9.86
C LEU A 131 -2.12 -10.27 10.62
N LEU A 132 -1.26 -9.34 10.21
CA LEU A 132 -0.02 -9.02 10.92
C LEU A 132 -0.28 -8.47 12.32
N GLY A 133 -1.40 -7.77 12.55
CA GLY A 133 -1.83 -7.33 13.87
C GLY A 133 -2.12 -8.49 14.84
N LEU A 134 -2.47 -9.67 14.34
CA LEU A 134 -2.70 -10.88 15.12
C LEU A 134 -1.41 -11.63 15.50
N THR A 135 -0.27 -11.27 14.87
CA THR A 135 1.04 -11.87 15.15
C THR A 135 1.73 -11.18 16.33
N ARG A 136 2.86 -11.76 16.80
CA ARG A 136 3.66 -11.22 17.90
C ARG A 136 4.64 -10.10 17.48
N ILE A 137 4.65 -9.73 16.20
CA ILE A 137 5.55 -8.70 15.66
C ILE A 137 5.41 -7.40 16.47
N SER A 138 6.53 -6.80 16.86
CA SER A 138 6.53 -5.50 17.54
C SER A 138 6.00 -4.39 16.62
N LEU A 139 5.48 -3.31 17.18
CA LEU A 139 5.01 -2.17 16.39
C LEU A 139 6.12 -1.60 15.52
N ARG A 140 7.34 -1.47 16.03
CA ARG A 140 8.49 -1.00 15.24
C ARG A 140 8.87 -1.98 14.14
N GLY A 141 8.84 -3.29 14.44
CA GLY A 141 9.09 -4.35 13.47
C GLY A 141 8.03 -4.42 12.38
N PHE A 142 6.84 -3.86 12.59
CA PHE A 142 5.80 -3.69 11.58
C PHE A 142 5.96 -2.39 10.81
N VAL A 143 6.06 -1.24 11.50
CA VAL A 143 5.99 0.11 10.87
C VAL A 143 7.17 0.37 9.95
N VAL A 144 8.41 0.13 10.41
CA VAL A 144 9.61 0.46 9.64
C VAL A 144 9.69 -0.31 8.31
N PRO A 145 9.63 -1.64 8.28
CA PRO A 145 9.67 -2.36 7.01
C PRO A 145 8.42 -2.12 6.16
N SER A 146 7.27 -1.86 6.80
CA SER A 146 6.06 -1.49 6.08
C SER A 146 6.20 -0.17 5.35
N PHE A 147 6.81 0.83 5.95
CA PHE A 147 7.07 2.11 5.29
C PHE A 147 7.87 1.92 4.00
N PHE A 148 9.00 1.22 4.06
CA PHE A 148 9.82 0.98 2.87
C PHE A 148 9.08 0.11 1.84
N GLY A 149 8.41 -0.96 2.27
CA GLY A 149 7.66 -1.83 1.36
C GLY A 149 6.51 -1.10 0.67
N LEU A 150 5.77 -0.25 1.39
CA LEU A 150 4.66 0.52 0.83
C LEU A 150 5.14 1.68 -0.05
N LEU A 151 6.25 2.31 0.33
CA LEU A 151 6.88 3.36 -0.48
C LEU A 151 7.29 2.79 -1.85
N ILE A 152 8.04 1.69 -1.86
CA ILE A 152 8.47 1.03 -3.10
C ILE A 152 7.25 0.46 -3.85
N GLY A 153 6.31 -0.16 -3.15
CA GLY A 153 5.10 -0.74 -3.73
C GLY A 153 4.14 0.28 -4.34
N SER A 154 4.22 1.56 -3.93
CA SER A 154 3.42 2.63 -4.53
C SER A 154 3.99 3.16 -5.84
N LEU A 155 5.28 2.96 -6.11
CA LEU A 155 5.96 3.46 -7.32
C LEU A 155 5.25 3.07 -8.63
N PRO A 156 4.84 1.80 -8.86
CA PRO A 156 4.12 1.45 -10.09
C PRO A 156 2.84 2.25 -10.28
N TRP A 157 2.04 2.39 -9.23
CA TRP A 157 0.76 3.10 -9.28
C TRP A 157 0.94 4.59 -9.52
N VAL A 158 1.84 5.22 -8.77
CA VAL A 158 2.13 6.66 -8.88
C VAL A 158 2.75 6.98 -10.23
N SER A 159 3.69 6.16 -10.72
CA SER A 159 4.29 6.36 -12.06
C SER A 159 3.27 6.22 -13.18
N ALA A 160 2.33 5.27 -13.06
CA ALA A 160 1.25 5.13 -14.02
C ALA A 160 0.31 6.35 -14.03
N GLY A 161 0.00 6.91 -12.85
CA GLY A 161 -0.77 8.15 -12.74
C GLY A 161 -0.06 9.34 -13.39
N GLN A 162 1.24 9.49 -13.15
CA GLN A 162 2.05 10.52 -13.79
C GLN A 162 2.10 10.34 -15.32
N ALA A 163 2.29 9.10 -15.80
CA ALA A 163 2.31 8.80 -17.22
C ALA A 163 0.97 9.14 -17.89
N LEU A 164 -0.14 8.79 -17.25
CA LEU A 164 -1.48 9.10 -17.72
C LEU A 164 -1.70 10.61 -17.85
N SER A 165 -1.31 11.37 -16.81
CA SER A 165 -1.40 12.84 -16.81
C SER A 165 -0.57 13.46 -17.95
N LYS A 166 0.67 13.04 -18.12
CA LYS A 166 1.54 13.52 -19.21
C LYS A 166 0.96 13.20 -20.59
N SER A 167 0.50 11.96 -20.79
CA SER A 167 -0.12 11.54 -22.06
C SER A 167 -1.37 12.36 -22.39
N TRP A 168 -2.17 12.67 -21.38
CA TRP A 168 -3.36 13.50 -21.53
C TRP A 168 -3.03 14.91 -22.01
N HIS A 169 -2.06 15.57 -21.37
CA HIS A 169 -1.66 16.93 -21.73
C HIS A 169 -0.89 17.01 -23.07
N ALA A 170 -0.19 15.94 -23.43
CA ALA A 170 0.51 15.87 -24.72
C ALA A 170 -0.42 15.55 -25.92
N GLY A 171 -1.69 15.21 -25.66
CA GLY A 171 -2.63 14.77 -26.71
C GLY A 171 -2.27 13.42 -27.36
N GLY A 172 -1.39 12.64 -26.73
CA GLY A 172 -0.92 11.34 -27.20
C GLY A 172 -0.12 10.59 -26.15
N LEU A 173 0.26 9.35 -26.46
CA LEU A 173 1.01 8.49 -25.53
C LEU A 173 2.42 9.07 -25.24
N ASP A 174 2.67 9.42 -24.00
CA ASP A 174 4.03 9.69 -23.52
C ASP A 174 4.77 8.37 -23.30
N VAL A 175 5.39 7.88 -24.36
CA VAL A 175 6.05 6.56 -24.39
C VAL A 175 7.08 6.38 -23.28
N PRO A 176 7.97 7.37 -22.98
CA PRO A 176 8.97 7.18 -21.92
C PRO A 176 8.35 6.94 -20.55
N SER A 177 7.39 7.76 -20.11
CA SER A 177 6.79 7.58 -18.77
C SER A 177 5.90 6.35 -18.68
N THR A 178 5.21 6.00 -19.78
CA THR A 178 4.41 4.77 -19.86
C THR A 178 5.30 3.53 -19.79
N ALA A 179 6.45 3.52 -20.48
CA ALA A 179 7.41 2.43 -20.40
C ALA A 179 7.99 2.25 -18.99
N VAL A 180 8.30 3.36 -18.30
CA VAL A 180 8.75 3.32 -16.90
C VAL A 180 7.67 2.71 -16.00
N ALA A 181 6.43 3.16 -16.12
CA ALA A 181 5.32 2.63 -15.34
C ALA A 181 5.11 1.12 -15.57
N ALA A 182 5.07 0.69 -16.82
CA ALA A 182 4.93 -0.72 -17.18
C ALA A 182 6.08 -1.56 -16.65
N SER A 183 7.32 -1.07 -16.76
CA SER A 183 8.50 -1.75 -16.23
C SER A 183 8.42 -1.93 -14.70
N LEU A 184 7.98 -0.91 -13.98
CA LEU A 184 7.82 -0.99 -12.53
C LEU A 184 6.73 -1.99 -12.12
N PHE A 185 5.59 -2.06 -12.85
CA PHE A 185 4.55 -3.05 -12.57
C PHE A 185 5.03 -4.49 -12.75
N VAL A 186 5.94 -4.74 -13.69
CA VAL A 186 6.48 -6.07 -13.96
C VAL A 186 7.67 -6.39 -13.03
N LEU A 187 8.61 -5.48 -12.93
CA LEU A 187 9.89 -5.73 -12.23
C LEU A 187 9.73 -5.77 -10.72
N THR A 188 8.90 -4.89 -10.13
CA THR A 188 8.74 -4.82 -8.67
C THR A 188 8.29 -6.15 -8.07
N PRO A 189 7.19 -6.80 -8.51
CA PRO A 189 6.77 -8.08 -7.96
C PRO A 189 7.72 -9.24 -8.31
N LEU A 190 8.35 -9.21 -9.49
CA LEU A 190 9.30 -10.25 -9.88
C LEU A 190 10.56 -10.25 -9.00
N LEU A 191 11.14 -9.06 -8.77
CA LEU A 191 12.30 -8.91 -7.89
C LEU A 191 11.93 -9.28 -6.45
N ALA A 192 10.79 -8.80 -5.97
CA ALA A 192 10.31 -9.14 -4.64
C ALA A 192 10.09 -10.64 -4.45
N ALA A 193 9.48 -11.33 -5.42
CA ALA A 193 9.27 -12.77 -5.37
C ALA A 193 10.60 -13.55 -5.34
N ARG A 194 11.61 -13.11 -6.13
CA ARG A 194 12.95 -13.73 -6.09
C ARG A 194 13.62 -13.54 -4.73
N MET A 195 13.54 -12.33 -4.17
CA MET A 195 14.15 -12.03 -2.87
C MET A 195 13.44 -12.74 -1.73
N LEU A 196 12.10 -12.83 -1.76
CA LEU A 196 11.34 -13.57 -0.76
C LEU A 196 11.72 -15.06 -0.73
N ARG A 197 11.94 -15.68 -1.88
CA ARG A 197 12.41 -17.08 -1.96
C ARG A 197 13.80 -17.24 -1.35
N ARG A 198 14.72 -16.28 -1.51
CA ARG A 198 16.06 -16.33 -0.92
C ARG A 198 16.06 -16.13 0.59
N THR A 199 15.14 -15.36 1.13
CA THR A 199 15.00 -15.13 2.59
C THR A 199 14.24 -16.27 3.28
N ALA A 200 13.52 -17.12 2.53
CA ALA A 200 12.78 -18.27 3.04
C ALA A 200 13.57 -19.59 2.99
N ALA A 201 14.67 -19.61 2.24
CA ALA A 201 15.59 -20.76 2.16
C ALA A 201 16.66 -20.68 3.24
#